data_884f37b31bb04ce8240fd5dd1408aca2
#
_entry.id   884f37b31bb04ce8240fd5dd1408aca2
#
_cell.length_a   1.000
_cell.length_b   1.000
_cell.length_c   1.000
_cell.angle_alpha   90.00
_cell.angle_beta   90.00
_cell.angle_gamma   90.00
#
_symmetry.space_group_name_H-M   'P 1'
#
loop_
_entity.id
_entity.type
_entity.pdbx_description
1 polymer ?
#
loop_
_entity_poly.entity_id
_entity_poly.type
_entity_poly.pdbx_seq_one_letter_code
_entity_poly.pdbx_strand_id
1 'polypeptide(L)'
;KETIVGFQTDKPFKRSLQPYGGIRMAMKACQDNGYEVDPEIVKFFTIHRKTHNAGVFDAYTDEMRACRSSHIITGLPDAYGRGRIIGDYRRVALYGVDRLIQDKKAQKDSTRIIMYSDVIREREELSEQIRALEELKKLGEIYGFDIGRPAANVKEAIQWLYFGYLAAVKEQNGAAMSLGRTSTFVDIYAERDLKNNTFTEEQIQEF
;
A
#
# COMPACT_ATOMS: atom_id res chain seq x y z
N LYS A 1 18.40 -4.37 16.05
CA LYS A 1 17.70 -5.11 15.00
C LYS A 1 16.21 -4.85 15.20
N GLU A 2 15.50 -4.39 14.18
CA GLU A 2 14.06 -4.13 14.29
C GLU A 2 13.30 -5.41 14.60
N THR A 3 12.33 -5.31 15.49
CA THR A 3 11.49 -6.45 15.91
C THR A 3 10.37 -6.68 14.91
N ILE A 4 9.74 -5.59 14.43
CA ILE A 4 8.81 -5.56 13.30
C ILE A 4 9.53 -4.90 12.13
N VAL A 5 9.55 -5.54 10.97
CA VAL A 5 10.35 -5.15 9.81
C VAL A 5 9.51 -4.68 8.64
N GLY A 6 10.16 -4.03 7.66
CA GLY A 6 9.56 -3.65 6.39
C GLY A 6 9.26 -2.15 6.25
N PHE A 7 9.33 -1.38 7.31
CA PHE A 7 8.99 0.04 7.30
C PHE A 7 10.17 0.93 6.93
N GLN A 8 11.27 0.71 7.62
CA GLN A 8 12.45 1.54 7.44
C GLN A 8 13.18 1.13 6.18
N THR A 9 13.75 2.11 5.53
CA THR A 9 14.75 1.84 4.54
C THR A 9 16.00 1.27 5.24
N ASP A 10 16.60 0.27 4.65
CA ASP A 10 17.78 -0.43 5.16
C ASP A 10 19.04 0.47 5.25
N LYS A 11 18.95 1.68 4.73
CA LYS A 11 20.05 2.67 4.73
C LYS A 11 19.52 4.07 5.01
N PRO A 12 20.28 4.92 5.71
CA PRO A 12 19.98 6.34 5.83
C PRO A 12 19.79 6.98 4.44
N PHE A 13 18.88 7.91 4.35
CA PHE A 13 18.53 8.65 3.12
C PHE A 13 17.87 7.85 2.00
N LYS A 14 17.72 6.54 2.12
CA LYS A 14 16.94 5.76 1.17
C LYS A 14 15.46 6.06 1.37
N ARG A 15 14.81 6.65 0.38
CA ARG A 15 13.40 7.03 0.41
C ARG A 15 12.63 6.36 -0.71
N SER A 16 11.36 6.08 -0.48
CA SER A 16 10.45 5.74 -1.57
C SER A 16 10.30 6.93 -2.50
N LEU A 17 10.42 6.71 -3.80
CA LEU A 17 10.16 7.74 -4.80
C LEU A 17 8.67 8.06 -4.81
N GLN A 18 8.36 9.34 -4.81
CA GLN A 18 7.01 9.82 -5.01
C GLN A 18 6.78 10.06 -6.50
N PRO A 19 5.62 9.69 -7.05
CA PRO A 19 5.29 10.04 -8.42
C PRO A 19 5.40 11.56 -8.64
N TYR A 20 5.73 11.99 -9.84
CA TYR A 20 5.88 13.38 -10.26
C TYR A 20 6.94 14.17 -9.47
N GLY A 21 6.56 14.73 -8.32
CA GLY A 21 7.45 15.61 -7.56
C GLY A 21 8.72 14.90 -7.11
N GLY A 22 8.57 13.73 -6.52
CA GLY A 22 9.70 12.93 -6.04
C GLY A 22 10.59 12.43 -7.15
N ILE A 23 10.03 11.95 -8.25
CA ILE A 23 10.83 11.49 -9.41
C ILE A 23 11.58 12.65 -10.06
N ARG A 24 10.96 13.84 -10.19
CA ARG A 24 11.63 15.02 -10.74
C ARG A 24 12.82 15.46 -9.89
N MET A 25 12.66 15.46 -8.57
CA MET A 25 13.76 15.76 -7.64
C MET A 25 14.88 14.71 -7.74
N ALA A 26 14.54 13.44 -7.81
CA ALA A 26 15.51 12.35 -7.96
C ALA A 26 16.26 12.46 -9.29
N MET A 27 15.56 12.70 -10.39
CA MET A 27 16.17 12.92 -11.70
C MET A 27 17.15 14.09 -11.67
N LYS A 28 16.72 15.22 -11.11
CA LYS A 28 17.60 16.39 -10.99
C LYS A 28 18.84 16.07 -10.14
N ALA A 29 18.66 15.42 -9.00
CA ALA A 29 19.78 15.03 -8.15
C ALA A 29 20.75 14.07 -8.85
N CYS A 30 20.27 13.13 -9.64
CA CYS A 30 21.11 12.26 -10.48
C CYS A 30 21.90 13.08 -11.50
N GLN A 31 21.23 13.94 -12.25
CA GLN A 31 21.86 14.80 -13.26
C GLN A 31 22.91 15.73 -12.65
N ASP A 32 22.59 16.39 -11.53
CA ASP A 32 23.50 17.29 -10.83
C ASP A 32 24.78 16.57 -10.33
N ASN A 33 24.72 15.26 -10.14
CA ASN A 33 25.85 14.43 -9.68
C ASN A 33 26.44 13.53 -10.78
N GLY A 34 26.05 13.72 -12.04
CA GLY A 34 26.61 13.00 -13.19
C GLY A 34 26.16 11.56 -13.32
N TYR A 35 25.06 11.19 -12.72
CA TYR A 35 24.45 9.85 -12.86
C TYR A 35 23.41 9.86 -13.98
N GLU A 36 23.37 8.78 -14.74
CA GLU A 36 22.30 8.52 -15.69
C GLU A 36 21.02 8.12 -14.95
N VAL A 37 19.89 8.58 -15.48
CA VAL A 37 18.57 8.23 -14.95
C VAL A 37 17.99 7.10 -15.78
N ASP A 38 17.58 6.01 -15.13
CA ASP A 38 16.93 4.88 -15.80
C ASP A 38 15.59 5.33 -16.43
N PRO A 39 15.45 5.27 -17.78
CA PRO A 39 14.26 5.70 -18.50
C PRO A 39 13.00 4.93 -18.11
N GLU A 40 13.11 3.63 -17.77
CA GLU A 40 11.96 2.81 -17.39
C GLU A 40 11.42 3.20 -16.01
N ILE A 41 12.31 3.56 -15.08
CA ILE A 41 11.90 4.10 -13.77
C ILE A 41 11.19 5.45 -13.96
N VAL A 42 11.74 6.34 -14.81
CA VAL A 42 11.10 7.62 -15.13
C VAL A 42 9.71 7.42 -15.71
N LYS A 43 9.59 6.56 -16.71
CA LYS A 43 8.32 6.23 -17.35
C LYS A 43 7.30 5.68 -16.36
N PHE A 44 7.72 4.76 -15.51
CA PHE A 44 6.86 4.17 -14.48
C PHE A 44 6.28 5.24 -13.54
N PHE A 45 7.11 6.15 -13.03
CA PHE A 45 6.70 7.17 -12.08
C PHE A 45 6.07 8.43 -12.70
N THR A 46 6.17 8.64 -14.00
CA THR A 46 5.59 9.81 -14.68
C THR A 46 4.35 9.49 -15.50
N ILE A 47 4.24 8.27 -16.02
CA ILE A 47 3.12 7.86 -16.88
C ILE A 47 2.17 6.90 -16.15
N HIS A 48 2.71 5.83 -15.58
CA HIS A 48 1.90 4.75 -15.03
C HIS A 48 1.45 5.00 -13.60
N ARG A 49 2.23 5.73 -12.82
CA ARG A 49 1.93 6.00 -11.42
C ARG A 49 1.78 7.49 -11.16
N LYS A 50 0.54 7.95 -11.14
CA LYS A 50 0.20 9.34 -10.86
C LYS A 50 -0.07 9.56 -9.37
N THR A 51 0.26 10.76 -8.87
CA THR A 51 -0.27 11.20 -7.58
C THR A 51 -1.75 11.51 -7.72
N HIS A 52 -2.47 11.48 -6.59
CA HIS A 52 -3.84 11.91 -6.54
C HIS A 52 -4.01 13.35 -7.08
N ASN A 53 -3.17 14.28 -6.67
CA ASN A 53 -3.16 15.65 -7.17
C ASN A 53 -2.96 15.73 -8.68
N ALA A 54 -2.02 14.97 -9.22
CA ALA A 54 -1.79 14.93 -10.66
C ALA A 54 -3.02 14.44 -11.41
N GLY A 55 -3.69 13.40 -10.92
CA GLY A 55 -4.93 12.89 -11.52
C GLY A 55 -6.05 13.92 -11.53
N VAL A 56 -6.22 14.69 -10.43
CA VAL A 56 -7.22 15.76 -10.36
C VAL A 56 -6.88 16.91 -11.31
N PHE A 57 -5.62 17.34 -11.36
CA PHE A 57 -5.19 18.40 -12.28
C PHE A 57 -5.27 18.01 -13.75
N ASP A 58 -5.12 16.75 -14.08
CA ASP A 58 -5.31 16.25 -15.45
C ASP A 58 -6.76 16.39 -15.92
N ALA A 59 -7.71 16.34 -14.98
CA ALA A 59 -9.14 16.53 -15.27
C ALA A 59 -9.56 18.01 -15.40
N TYR A 60 -8.70 18.96 -15.05
CA TYR A 60 -9.00 20.38 -15.16
C TYR A 60 -9.07 20.84 -16.62
N THR A 61 -10.15 21.56 -16.96
CA THR A 61 -10.22 22.29 -18.22
C THR A 61 -9.29 23.51 -18.22
N ASP A 62 -9.07 24.11 -19.40
CA ASP A 62 -8.25 25.33 -19.49
C ASP A 62 -8.89 26.49 -18.75
N GLU A 63 -10.21 26.61 -18.73
CA GLU A 63 -10.95 27.60 -17.95
C GLU A 63 -10.76 27.39 -16.45
N MET A 64 -10.82 26.15 -15.97
CA MET A 64 -10.55 25.85 -14.56
C MET A 64 -9.12 26.19 -14.17
N ARG A 65 -8.15 25.93 -15.06
CA ARG A 65 -6.73 26.31 -14.85
C ARG A 65 -6.57 27.83 -14.81
N ALA A 66 -7.23 28.55 -15.71
CA ALA A 66 -7.22 30.02 -15.72
C ALA A 66 -7.85 30.60 -14.45
N CYS A 67 -9.00 30.09 -14.02
CA CYS A 67 -9.65 30.48 -12.77
C CYS A 67 -8.76 30.22 -11.55
N ARG A 68 -8.00 29.13 -11.55
CA ARG A 68 -7.06 28.82 -10.49
C ARG A 68 -5.85 29.78 -10.50
N SER A 69 -5.29 30.07 -11.68
CA SER A 69 -4.15 30.99 -11.84
C SER A 69 -4.51 32.41 -11.43
N SER A 70 -5.74 32.84 -11.69
CA SER A 70 -6.27 34.15 -11.28
C SER A 70 -6.78 34.20 -9.85
N HIS A 71 -6.65 33.11 -9.10
CA HIS A 71 -7.11 32.97 -7.71
C HIS A 71 -8.62 33.11 -7.52
N ILE A 72 -9.44 32.95 -8.57
CA ILE A 72 -10.91 32.85 -8.46
C ILE A 72 -11.27 31.55 -7.77
N ILE A 73 -10.57 30.46 -8.11
CA ILE A 73 -10.66 29.18 -7.43
C ILE A 73 -9.40 28.99 -6.59
N THR A 74 -9.56 28.66 -5.32
CA THR A 74 -8.46 28.37 -4.39
C THR A 74 -8.63 26.99 -3.76
N GLY A 75 -7.60 26.53 -3.09
CA GLY A 75 -7.60 25.28 -2.35
C GLY A 75 -6.70 24.22 -2.97
N LEU A 76 -6.60 23.10 -2.29
CA LEU A 76 -5.82 21.93 -2.71
C LEU A 76 -6.78 20.85 -3.21
N PRO A 77 -6.71 20.45 -4.49
CA PRO A 77 -7.54 19.36 -5.03
C PRO A 77 -7.47 18.09 -4.20
N ASP A 78 -6.29 17.80 -3.66
CA ASP A 78 -6.02 16.70 -2.77
C ASP A 78 -6.90 16.72 -1.50
N ALA A 79 -7.12 17.88 -0.91
CA ALA A 79 -7.91 18.02 0.31
C ALA A 79 -9.42 17.76 0.06
N TYR A 80 -9.90 18.07 -1.12
CA TYR A 80 -11.33 17.98 -1.45
C TYR A 80 -11.73 16.72 -2.21
N GLY A 81 -10.83 16.13 -2.96
CA GLY A 81 -11.09 14.98 -3.82
C GLY A 81 -10.71 13.63 -3.24
N ARG A 82 -10.00 13.59 -2.12
CA ARG A 82 -9.52 12.34 -1.53
C ARG A 82 -10.52 11.79 -0.53
N GLY A 83 -11.15 10.66 -0.86
CA GLY A 83 -11.78 9.78 0.10
C GLY A 83 -10.70 9.02 0.87
N ARG A 84 -10.76 9.01 2.20
CA ARG A 84 -9.85 8.22 3.02
C ARG A 84 -10.58 6.97 3.47
N ILE A 85 -10.00 5.82 3.14
CA ILE A 85 -10.53 4.51 3.52
C ILE A 85 -9.53 3.90 4.49
N ILE A 86 -10.02 3.41 5.61
CA ILE A 86 -9.25 2.53 6.48
C ILE A 86 -9.43 1.12 5.95
N GLY A 87 -8.34 0.51 5.48
CA GLY A 87 -8.35 -0.89 5.05
C GLY A 87 -8.51 -1.84 6.23
N ASP A 88 -9.08 -2.99 5.99
CA ASP A 88 -9.07 -4.07 6.97
C ASP A 88 -7.77 -4.88 6.85
N TYR A 89 -6.70 -4.32 7.37
CA TYR A 89 -5.36 -4.92 7.34
C TYR A 89 -5.25 -6.21 8.16
N ARG A 90 -6.22 -6.46 9.07
CA ARG A 90 -6.29 -7.67 9.88
C ARG A 90 -6.48 -8.93 9.02
N ARG A 91 -7.06 -8.78 7.84
CA ARG A 91 -7.34 -9.91 6.94
C ARG A 91 -6.09 -10.70 6.59
N VAL A 92 -4.95 -10.03 6.43
CA VAL A 92 -3.67 -10.70 6.18
C VAL A 92 -3.28 -11.59 7.35
N ALA A 93 -3.41 -11.10 8.57
CA ALA A 93 -3.11 -11.88 9.78
C ALA A 93 -4.13 -12.99 10.05
N LEU A 94 -5.42 -12.73 9.81
CA LEU A 94 -6.49 -13.69 10.10
C LEU A 94 -6.55 -14.84 9.11
N TYR A 95 -6.32 -14.57 7.83
CA TYR A 95 -6.61 -15.56 6.76
C TYR A 95 -5.34 -16.01 6.02
N GLY A 96 -4.27 -15.20 6.05
CA GLY A 96 -3.12 -15.37 5.19
C GLY A 96 -3.39 -14.95 3.74
N VAL A 97 -2.33 -14.63 3.03
CA VAL A 97 -2.42 -14.13 1.65
C VAL A 97 -2.94 -15.19 0.69
N ASP A 98 -2.62 -16.48 0.90
CA ASP A 98 -3.05 -17.56 0.01
C ASP A 98 -4.58 -17.70 -0.01
N ARG A 99 -5.23 -17.56 1.13
CA ARG A 99 -6.69 -17.56 1.21
C ARG A 99 -7.28 -16.34 0.51
N LEU A 100 -6.70 -15.17 0.69
CA LEU A 100 -7.16 -13.95 0.03
C LEU A 100 -7.06 -14.06 -1.50
N ILE A 101 -5.99 -14.67 -2.01
CA ILE A 101 -5.83 -14.96 -3.45
C ILE A 101 -6.93 -15.93 -3.93
N GLN A 102 -7.19 -17.01 -3.17
CA GLN A 102 -8.25 -17.98 -3.52
C GLN A 102 -9.62 -17.31 -3.58
N ASP A 103 -9.95 -16.48 -2.59
CA ASP A 103 -11.22 -15.76 -2.54
C ASP A 103 -11.38 -14.82 -3.75
N LYS A 104 -10.30 -14.12 -4.17
CA LYS A 104 -10.29 -13.25 -5.37
C LYS A 104 -10.41 -14.06 -6.66
N LYS A 105 -9.76 -15.21 -6.76
CA LYS A 105 -9.92 -16.11 -7.91
C LYS A 105 -11.36 -16.61 -8.00
N ALA A 106 -11.96 -17.06 -6.91
CA ALA A 106 -13.34 -17.49 -6.87
C ALA A 106 -14.30 -16.35 -7.25
N GLN A 107 -14.07 -15.13 -6.77
CA GLN A 107 -14.84 -13.96 -7.16
C GLN A 107 -14.74 -13.70 -8.66
N LYS A 108 -13.53 -13.74 -9.24
CA LYS A 108 -13.30 -13.57 -10.66
C LYS A 108 -13.99 -14.61 -11.52
N ASP A 109 -14.01 -15.88 -11.07
CA ASP A 109 -14.67 -16.99 -11.77
C ASP A 109 -16.19 -16.89 -11.69
N SER A 110 -16.73 -16.27 -10.65
CA SER A 110 -18.17 -16.02 -10.47
C SER A 110 -18.70 -14.81 -11.23
N THR A 111 -17.85 -14.00 -11.86
CA THR A 111 -18.27 -12.86 -12.68
C THR A 111 -19.06 -13.32 -13.90
N ARG A 112 -19.98 -12.46 -14.37
CA ARG A 112 -20.87 -12.77 -15.50
C ARG A 112 -20.09 -13.23 -16.73
N ILE A 113 -20.68 -14.18 -17.47
CA ILE A 113 -20.08 -14.74 -18.70
C ILE A 113 -20.09 -13.71 -19.84
N ILE A 114 -21.07 -12.79 -19.84
CA ILE A 114 -21.21 -11.80 -20.92
C ILE A 114 -20.25 -10.64 -20.63
N MET A 115 -19.32 -10.41 -21.55
CA MET A 115 -18.22 -9.44 -21.41
C MET A 115 -18.65 -8.03 -21.86
N TYR A 116 -19.51 -7.38 -21.04
CA TYR A 116 -19.69 -5.93 -21.15
C TYR A 116 -18.47 -5.20 -20.60
N SER A 117 -18.32 -3.93 -20.96
CA SER A 117 -17.20 -3.09 -20.52
C SER A 117 -16.98 -3.09 -18.99
N ASP A 118 -18.05 -3.08 -18.23
CA ASP A 118 -17.98 -3.08 -16.77
C ASP A 118 -17.49 -4.43 -16.22
N VAL A 119 -17.92 -5.53 -16.82
CA VAL A 119 -17.47 -6.88 -16.45
C VAL A 119 -15.98 -7.05 -16.79
N ILE A 120 -15.54 -6.52 -17.94
CA ILE A 120 -14.11 -6.54 -18.31
C ILE A 120 -13.29 -5.78 -17.28
N ARG A 121 -13.70 -4.55 -16.91
CA ARG A 121 -13.03 -3.75 -15.88
C ARG A 121 -12.98 -4.45 -14.52
N GLU A 122 -14.08 -5.04 -14.10
CA GLU A 122 -14.11 -5.81 -12.84
C GLU A 122 -13.12 -6.98 -12.86
N ARG A 123 -13.04 -7.71 -13.96
CA ARG A 123 -12.10 -8.82 -14.11
C ARG A 123 -10.65 -8.38 -14.19
N GLU A 124 -10.36 -7.24 -14.82
CA GLU A 124 -9.04 -6.62 -14.84
C GLU A 124 -8.64 -6.21 -13.42
N GLU A 125 -9.53 -5.51 -12.70
CA GLU A 125 -9.31 -5.10 -11.31
C GLU A 125 -9.02 -6.32 -10.40
N LEU A 126 -9.82 -7.37 -10.49
CA LEU A 126 -9.59 -8.61 -9.72
C LEU A 126 -8.25 -9.26 -10.08
N SER A 127 -7.85 -9.20 -11.35
CA SER A 127 -6.54 -9.73 -11.78
C SER A 127 -5.39 -8.94 -11.18
N GLU A 128 -5.50 -7.61 -11.14
CA GLU A 128 -4.52 -6.74 -10.51
C GLU A 128 -4.45 -6.95 -8.99
N GLN A 129 -5.59 -7.13 -8.33
CA GLN A 129 -5.64 -7.46 -6.90
C GLN A 129 -4.96 -8.80 -6.59
N ILE A 130 -5.16 -9.81 -7.43
CA ILE A 130 -4.48 -11.12 -7.28
C ILE A 130 -2.97 -10.92 -7.43
N ARG A 131 -2.53 -10.20 -8.45
CA ARG A 131 -1.10 -9.92 -8.67
C ARG A 131 -0.49 -9.17 -7.50
N ALA A 132 -1.17 -8.14 -6.99
CA ALA A 132 -0.70 -7.38 -5.84
C ALA A 132 -0.57 -8.24 -4.57
N LEU A 133 -1.48 -9.18 -4.35
CA LEU A 133 -1.38 -10.14 -3.24
C LEU A 133 -0.21 -11.10 -3.43
N GLU A 134 0.05 -11.57 -4.64
CA GLU A 134 1.24 -12.40 -4.95
C GLU A 134 2.55 -11.62 -4.72
N GLU A 135 2.58 -10.34 -5.06
CA GLU A 135 3.72 -9.45 -4.79
C GLU A 135 3.89 -9.20 -3.28
N LEU A 136 2.79 -9.04 -2.55
CA LEU A 136 2.82 -8.92 -1.09
C LEU A 136 3.40 -10.17 -0.44
N LYS A 137 3.06 -11.36 -0.94
CA LYS A 137 3.63 -12.62 -0.48
C LYS A 137 5.15 -12.66 -0.70
N LYS A 138 5.62 -12.27 -1.88
CA LYS A 138 7.06 -12.16 -2.18
C LYS A 138 7.75 -11.16 -1.25
N LEU A 139 7.12 -10.05 -0.90
CA LEU A 139 7.65 -9.11 0.08
C LEU A 139 7.86 -9.80 1.43
N GLY A 140 6.89 -10.57 1.90
CA GLY A 140 7.04 -11.36 3.13
C GLY A 140 8.22 -12.32 3.07
N GLU A 141 8.36 -13.05 1.97
CA GLU A 141 9.47 -13.99 1.74
C GLU A 141 10.85 -13.32 1.79
N ILE A 142 11.00 -12.10 1.23
CA ILE A 142 12.25 -11.31 1.28
C ILE A 142 12.67 -11.03 2.72
N TYR A 143 11.70 -10.82 3.62
CA TYR A 143 11.95 -10.60 5.04
C TYR A 143 11.98 -11.91 5.86
N GLY A 144 11.85 -13.06 5.22
CA GLY A 144 11.89 -14.37 5.86
C GLY A 144 10.58 -14.82 6.53
N PHE A 145 9.45 -14.25 6.09
CA PHE A 145 8.13 -14.58 6.62
C PHE A 145 7.24 -15.26 5.59
N ASP A 146 6.58 -16.35 6.00
CA ASP A 146 5.51 -16.97 5.22
C ASP A 146 4.16 -16.35 5.60
N ILE A 147 3.81 -15.26 4.93
CA ILE A 147 2.52 -14.59 5.10
C ILE A 147 1.37 -15.24 4.28
N GLY A 148 1.67 -16.32 3.55
CA GLY A 148 0.66 -17.12 2.86
C GLY A 148 -0.36 -17.73 3.83
N ARG A 149 0.08 -18.08 5.02
CA ARG A 149 -0.74 -18.65 6.11
C ARG A 149 -1.22 -17.60 7.11
N PRO A 150 -2.26 -17.92 7.92
CA PRO A 150 -2.65 -17.09 9.06
C PRO A 150 -1.50 -16.91 10.07
N ALA A 151 -1.54 -15.79 10.79
CA ALA A 151 -0.58 -15.51 11.86
C ALA A 151 -0.75 -16.51 13.03
N ALA A 152 0.35 -17.09 13.49
CA ALA A 152 0.34 -18.08 14.57
C ALA A 152 0.41 -17.45 15.97
N ASN A 153 0.98 -16.25 16.10
CA ASN A 153 1.20 -15.57 17.37
C ASN A 153 1.09 -14.05 17.23
N VAL A 154 1.18 -13.33 18.36
CA VAL A 154 1.02 -11.87 18.40
C VAL A 154 2.05 -11.14 17.54
N LYS A 155 3.31 -11.58 17.56
CA LYS A 155 4.37 -10.98 16.75
C LYS A 155 4.07 -11.11 15.24
N GLU A 156 3.67 -12.28 14.82
CA GLU A 156 3.25 -12.51 13.43
C GLU A 156 1.99 -11.69 13.10
N ALA A 157 1.02 -11.62 14.00
CA ALA A 157 -0.21 -10.86 13.77
C ALA A 157 0.09 -9.37 13.52
N ILE A 158 0.99 -8.77 14.31
CA ILE A 158 1.45 -7.39 14.12
C ILE A 158 2.19 -7.27 12.78
N GLN A 159 3.11 -8.18 12.50
CA GLN A 159 3.92 -8.14 11.27
C GLN A 159 3.07 -8.31 10.01
N TRP A 160 2.10 -9.25 9.98
CA TRP A 160 1.19 -9.47 8.85
C TRP A 160 0.28 -8.27 8.61
N LEU A 161 -0.30 -7.73 9.70
CA LEU A 161 -1.10 -6.51 9.66
C LEU A 161 -0.29 -5.36 9.07
N TYR A 162 0.96 -5.23 9.51
CA TYR A 162 1.85 -4.18 9.07
C TYR A 162 2.23 -4.29 7.59
N PHE A 163 2.50 -5.48 7.08
CA PHE A 163 2.72 -5.69 5.64
C PHE A 163 1.48 -5.31 4.82
N GLY A 164 0.28 -5.66 5.28
CA GLY A 164 -0.97 -5.24 4.64
C GLY A 164 -1.13 -3.72 4.62
N TYR A 165 -0.78 -3.05 5.72
CA TYR A 165 -0.77 -1.60 5.80
C TYR A 165 0.25 -0.96 4.84
N LEU A 166 1.46 -1.49 4.76
CA LEU A 166 2.49 -0.99 3.85
C LEU A 166 2.06 -1.09 2.38
N ALA A 167 1.41 -2.18 1.99
CA ALA A 167 0.85 -2.32 0.65
C ALA A 167 -0.17 -1.21 0.34
N ALA A 168 -1.07 -0.92 1.28
CA ALA A 168 -2.05 0.16 1.14
C ALA A 168 -1.40 1.55 1.12
N VAL A 169 -0.38 1.79 1.95
CA VAL A 169 0.42 3.03 1.94
C VAL A 169 1.09 3.22 0.58
N LYS A 170 1.64 2.15 0.03
CA LYS A 170 2.30 2.20 -1.27
C LYS A 170 1.32 2.48 -2.40
N GLU A 171 0.15 1.87 -2.39
CA GLU A 171 -0.90 2.09 -3.37
C GLU A 171 -1.42 3.53 -3.34
N GLN A 172 -1.74 4.04 -2.17
CA GLN A 172 -2.30 5.39 -2.00
C GLN A 172 -1.26 6.50 -1.99
N ASN A 173 0.01 6.17 -2.08
CA ASN A 173 1.10 7.13 -1.99
C ASN A 173 1.18 7.87 -0.62
N GLY A 174 0.67 7.24 0.41
CA GLY A 174 1.02 7.40 1.81
C GLY A 174 0.71 8.67 2.55
N ALA A 175 -0.21 9.51 2.10
CA ALA A 175 -0.54 10.70 2.88
C ALA A 175 -1.63 10.41 3.93
N ALA A 176 -1.28 10.51 5.22
CA ALA A 176 -2.21 10.47 6.34
C ALA A 176 -3.16 9.25 6.35
N MET A 177 -2.61 8.07 6.41
CA MET A 177 -3.36 6.82 6.51
C MET A 177 -3.44 6.34 7.95
N SER A 178 -4.63 5.89 8.37
CA SER A 178 -4.85 5.31 9.69
C SER A 178 -4.65 3.81 9.68
N LEU A 179 -4.03 3.27 10.73
CA LEU A 179 -3.99 1.83 11.00
C LEU A 179 -5.34 1.27 11.48
N GLY A 180 -6.26 2.13 11.88
CA GLY A 180 -7.52 1.73 12.49
C GLY A 180 -7.36 1.31 13.95
N ARG A 181 -8.33 0.56 14.47
CA ARG A 181 -8.34 0.08 15.85
C ARG A 181 -7.52 -1.21 15.97
N THR A 182 -6.20 -1.11 15.91
CA THR A 182 -5.29 -2.25 15.91
C THR A 182 -5.14 -2.89 17.30
N SER A 183 -5.15 -2.09 18.38
CA SER A 183 -4.98 -2.59 19.74
C SER A 183 -5.99 -3.69 20.10
N THR A 184 -7.27 -3.47 19.82
CA THR A 184 -8.33 -4.47 20.09
C THR A 184 -8.11 -5.78 19.33
N PHE A 185 -7.55 -5.71 18.13
CA PHE A 185 -7.24 -6.90 17.34
C PHE A 185 -6.00 -7.63 17.87
N VAL A 186 -4.93 -6.88 18.17
CA VAL A 186 -3.67 -7.44 18.68
C VAL A 186 -3.86 -8.07 20.04
N ASP A 187 -4.73 -7.49 20.88
CA ASP A 187 -5.05 -7.97 22.23
C ASP A 187 -5.55 -9.43 22.23
N ILE A 188 -6.30 -9.85 21.21
CA ILE A 188 -6.76 -11.23 21.06
C ILE A 188 -5.60 -12.22 20.99
N TYR A 189 -4.57 -11.86 20.23
CA TYR A 189 -3.37 -12.69 20.11
C TYR A 189 -2.49 -12.58 21.36
N ALA A 190 -2.34 -11.38 21.92
CA ALA A 190 -1.57 -11.14 23.11
C ALA A 190 -2.11 -11.94 24.31
N GLU A 191 -3.40 -11.86 24.57
CA GLU A 191 -4.06 -12.60 25.64
C GLU A 191 -3.87 -14.12 25.48
N ARG A 192 -4.05 -14.63 24.28
CA ARG A 192 -3.84 -16.05 23.98
C ARG A 192 -2.38 -16.48 24.23
N ASP A 193 -1.43 -15.68 23.76
CA ASP A 193 -0.02 -16.01 23.82
C ASP A 193 0.52 -15.91 25.25
N LEU A 194 0.02 -14.96 26.06
CA LEU A 194 0.28 -14.88 27.48
C LEU A 194 -0.26 -16.11 28.22
N LYS A 195 -1.51 -16.50 27.97
CA LYS A 195 -2.11 -17.71 28.56
C LYS A 195 -1.36 -18.99 28.24
N ASN A 196 -0.79 -19.05 27.03
CA ASN A 196 -0.01 -20.20 26.55
C ASN A 196 1.49 -20.12 26.91
N ASN A 197 1.92 -19.07 27.60
CA ASN A 197 3.33 -18.79 27.87
C ASN A 197 4.23 -18.78 26.62
N THR A 198 3.67 -18.33 25.49
CA THR A 198 4.41 -18.19 24.23
C THR A 198 5.35 -16.99 24.27
N PHE A 199 4.88 -15.89 24.88
CA PHE A 199 5.63 -14.66 25.12
C PHE A 199 5.34 -14.12 26.52
N THR A 200 6.27 -13.31 27.05
CA THR A 200 6.04 -12.51 28.26
C THR A 200 5.40 -11.18 27.91
N GLU A 201 4.87 -10.48 28.91
CA GLU A 201 4.27 -9.15 28.74
C GLU A 201 5.29 -8.15 28.21
N GLU A 202 6.54 -8.19 28.72
CA GLU A 202 7.62 -7.34 28.26
C GLU A 202 7.97 -7.58 26.77
N GLN A 203 7.98 -8.84 26.35
CA GLN A 203 8.22 -9.18 24.95
C GLN A 203 7.11 -8.66 24.04
N ILE A 204 5.85 -8.77 24.47
CA ILE A 204 4.71 -8.28 23.71
C ILE A 204 4.73 -6.75 23.61
N GLN A 205 5.16 -6.08 24.68
CA GLN A 205 5.28 -4.63 24.69
C GLN A 205 6.40 -4.13 23.76
N GLU A 206 7.42 -4.92 23.51
CA GLU A 206 8.50 -4.58 22.59
C GLU A 206 8.09 -4.71 21.11
N PHE A 207 7.06 -5.50 20.80
CA PHE A 207 6.52 -5.67 19.46
C PHE A 207 5.68 -4.46 19.03
#